data_2c638780a596f7c364c9a64ee84af128
#
_entry.id   2c638780a596f7c364c9a64ee84af128
#
_cell.length_a   1.000
_cell.length_b   1.000
_cell.length_c   1.000
_cell.angle_alpha   90.00
_cell.angle_beta   90.00
_cell.angle_gamma   90.00
#
_symmetry.space_group_name_H-M   'P 1'
#
loop_
_entity.id
_entity.type
_entity.pdbx_description
1 polymer ?
#
loop_
_entity_poly.entity_id
_entity_poly.type
_entity_poly.pdbx_seq_one_letter_code
_entity_poly.pdbx_strand_id
1 'polypeptide(L)'
;MTHLLTSHHRHTFSFSRLCSLFLFAALLLTACDNPYSPPDDDTPSTGSGGSSTGGGTNHGVSIGFNITGVEAANYDNEADAPAIAHAPMRATAQQGTPLKDVCSHVVLAVYDDSKNKVGEVSQSTSDDNFGQASLQLDEGAYTVVVIGHNGTTKPVMTKPDKITFGGKLTDTFYCCQEIEVSDKCNISLVLKRAVAMFRLQTNDATPTEIKTMEFYYTGGSSTFNALTGMGCVNSKQTEKRTVSTQAYKGVASYDVFTFPRSDSKELAITVSALDKNDNAIFVREFKKVPIACNNISYYEGKFFGESADGARASFNILVDAEWTVNHYTYNDGSANIGQ
;
A
#
# COMPACT_ATOMS: atom_id res chain seq x y z
N MET A 1 -59.07 16.41 52.03
CA MET A 1 -58.90 15.36 53.05
C MET A 1 -57.58 14.68 52.73
N THR A 2 -56.63 14.98 53.53
CA THR A 2 -55.68 14.20 54.31
C THR A 2 -54.49 13.74 53.49
N HIS A 3 -53.34 14.43 53.65
CA HIS A 3 -52.18 14.16 54.54
C HIS A 3 -51.53 12.82 54.27
N LEU A 4 -50.24 12.65 54.21
CA LEU A 4 -49.01 13.13 54.89
C LEU A 4 -47.78 12.46 54.21
N LEU A 5 -46.72 13.17 54.03
CA LEU A 5 -45.40 13.18 54.73
C LEU A 5 -44.38 12.14 54.31
N THR A 6 -43.31 12.71 53.76
CA THR A 6 -41.90 12.68 54.14
C THR A 6 -41.19 11.35 54.34
N SER A 7 -40.04 11.19 53.69
CA SER A 7 -38.76 10.98 54.40
C SER A 7 -37.55 11.21 53.51
N HIS A 8 -36.77 12.19 53.91
CA HIS A 8 -35.37 12.41 53.52
C HIS A 8 -34.49 11.29 54.06
N HIS A 9 -33.55 10.80 53.22
CA HIS A 9 -32.32 10.27 53.75
C HIS A 9 -31.15 10.75 52.90
N ARG A 10 -30.48 11.74 53.42
CA ARG A 10 -29.12 12.16 53.04
C ARG A 10 -28.14 11.19 53.69
N HIS A 11 -27.29 10.56 52.91
CA HIS A 11 -26.05 10.00 53.42
C HIS A 11 -24.90 10.78 52.84
N THR A 12 -24.36 11.65 53.70
CA THR A 12 -23.03 12.23 53.63
C THR A 12 -22.02 11.16 53.97
N PHE A 13 -21.09 10.87 53.07
CA PHE A 13 -19.87 10.16 53.45
C PHE A 13 -18.65 11.04 53.26
N SER A 14 -17.93 11.06 54.34
CA SER A 14 -16.80 11.87 54.74
C SER A 14 -15.55 11.61 53.88
N PHE A 15 -14.83 12.69 53.60
CA PHE A 15 -13.45 12.72 53.14
C PHE A 15 -12.52 11.95 54.08
N SER A 16 -11.77 11.02 53.54
CA SER A 16 -10.52 10.57 54.13
C SER A 16 -9.39 10.74 53.13
N ARG A 17 -8.49 11.62 53.50
CA ARG A 17 -7.25 11.93 52.83
C ARG A 17 -6.31 10.72 52.95
N LEU A 18 -5.83 10.23 51.82
CA LEU A 18 -4.57 9.48 51.82
C LEU A 18 -3.70 10.06 50.71
N CYS A 19 -2.73 10.87 51.15
CA CYS A 19 -1.59 11.30 50.36
C CYS A 19 -0.73 10.08 50.03
N SER A 20 -0.64 9.72 48.75
CA SER A 20 0.45 8.88 48.25
C SER A 20 1.31 9.72 47.33
N LEU A 21 2.47 10.04 47.81
CA LEU A 21 3.59 10.58 47.05
C LEU A 21 3.97 9.55 45.96
N PHE A 22 3.67 9.86 44.70
CA PHE A 22 4.35 9.22 43.60
C PHE A 22 5.47 10.14 43.12
N LEU A 23 6.66 9.71 43.43
CA LEU A 23 7.91 10.24 42.90
C LEU A 23 7.93 10.01 41.38
N PHE A 24 7.75 11.07 40.59
CA PHE A 24 7.99 11.05 39.18
C PHE A 24 9.50 11.10 38.93
N ALA A 25 10.09 9.94 38.64
CA ALA A 25 11.41 9.88 38.03
C ALA A 25 11.26 10.27 36.56
N ALA A 26 11.65 11.50 36.25
CA ALA A 26 11.82 11.94 34.85
C ALA A 26 13.01 11.19 34.26
N LEU A 27 12.73 10.16 33.45
CA LEU A 27 13.73 9.62 32.52
C LEU A 27 13.81 10.58 31.33
N LEU A 28 14.87 11.37 31.33
CA LEU A 28 15.34 12.07 30.14
C LEU A 28 15.83 11.04 29.12
N LEU A 29 15.01 10.71 28.15
CA LEU A 29 15.45 10.04 26.95
C LEU A 29 16.18 11.08 26.11
N THR A 30 17.49 11.08 26.20
CA THR A 30 18.34 11.74 25.20
C THR A 30 18.14 11.06 23.87
N ALA A 31 17.50 11.76 22.94
CA ALA A 31 17.52 11.41 21.53
C ALA A 31 18.98 11.41 21.07
N CYS A 32 19.51 10.27 20.70
CA CYS A 32 20.75 10.20 19.96
C CYS A 32 20.46 10.61 18.52
N ASP A 33 20.70 11.87 18.21
CA ASP A 33 20.94 12.32 16.85
C ASP A 33 22.19 11.59 16.34
N ASN A 34 22.02 10.73 15.36
CA ASN A 34 23.12 10.15 14.62
C ASN A 34 23.32 10.96 13.33
N PRO A 35 24.29 11.87 13.25
CA PRO A 35 24.59 12.57 12.02
C PRO A 35 25.26 11.59 11.08
N TYR A 36 24.53 11.19 10.04
CA TYR A 36 25.07 10.47 8.90
C TYR A 36 26.03 11.42 8.15
N SER A 37 27.31 11.17 8.29
CA SER A 37 28.34 11.77 7.44
C SER A 37 28.56 10.85 6.25
N PRO A 38 28.48 11.34 5.01
CA PRO A 38 28.87 10.54 3.85
C PRO A 38 30.39 10.32 3.87
N PRO A 39 30.89 9.16 3.45
CA PRO A 39 32.29 8.93 3.31
C PRO A 39 32.84 9.73 2.11
N ASP A 40 33.96 10.42 2.36
CA ASP A 40 34.73 11.14 1.37
C ASP A 40 35.34 10.18 0.32
N ASP A 41 35.29 10.64 -0.91
CA ASP A 41 35.88 10.09 -2.10
C ASP A 41 37.43 10.19 -1.99
N ASP A 42 38.15 9.06 -2.02
CA ASP A 42 39.58 9.08 -2.30
C ASP A 42 40.08 7.78 -2.93
N THR A 43 40.37 7.91 -4.23
CA THR A 43 41.48 7.37 -5.05
C THR A 43 41.94 5.92 -4.93
N PRO A 44 42.27 5.29 -6.08
CA PRO A 44 42.65 3.89 -6.18
C PRO A 44 44.12 3.67 -5.81
N SER A 45 44.38 2.76 -4.88
CA SER A 45 45.69 2.22 -4.60
C SER A 45 45.79 0.78 -5.12
N THR A 46 46.62 0.64 -6.14
CA THR A 46 47.20 -0.64 -6.57
C THR A 46 48.09 -1.20 -5.47
N GLY A 47 47.81 -2.42 -5.02
CA GLY A 47 48.59 -3.13 -4.02
C GLY A 47 48.45 -4.64 -4.12
N SER A 48 49.41 -5.27 -4.70
CA SER A 48 49.73 -6.67 -4.84
C SER A 48 49.70 -7.49 -3.53
N GLY A 49 49.15 -8.72 -3.62
CA GLY A 49 49.75 -9.93 -2.99
C GLY A 49 49.39 -10.17 -1.53
N GLY A 50 48.59 -11.20 -1.27
CA GLY A 50 48.43 -11.80 0.03
C GLY A 50 47.59 -13.06 -0.06
N SER A 51 48.21 -14.19 -0.40
CA SER A 51 47.64 -15.52 -0.27
C SER A 51 47.38 -15.81 1.19
N SER A 52 46.11 -16.03 1.57
CA SER A 52 45.75 -16.79 2.77
C SER A 52 44.75 -17.88 2.41
N THR A 53 45.28 -19.07 2.33
CA THR A 53 44.56 -20.35 2.32
C THR A 53 43.70 -20.45 3.55
N GLY A 54 42.39 -20.29 3.38
CA GLY A 54 41.34 -20.69 4.29
C GLY A 54 40.30 -21.43 3.48
N GLY A 55 40.48 -22.73 3.34
CA GLY A 55 39.53 -23.60 2.59
C GLY A 55 38.18 -23.70 3.27
N GLY A 56 37.23 -22.98 2.77
CA GLY A 56 35.82 -23.24 2.86
C GLY A 56 35.33 -23.27 1.42
N THR A 57 35.21 -24.47 0.86
CA THR A 57 34.52 -24.64 -0.42
C THR A 57 33.06 -24.28 -0.23
N ASN A 58 32.69 -23.03 -0.49
CA ASN A 58 31.29 -22.65 -0.67
C ASN A 58 30.80 -23.39 -1.92
N HIS A 59 30.20 -24.56 -1.71
CA HIS A 59 29.53 -25.35 -2.72
C HIS A 59 28.10 -24.84 -2.95
N GLY A 60 27.88 -23.53 -2.98
CA GLY A 60 26.58 -22.99 -3.32
C GLY A 60 26.18 -23.35 -4.75
N VAL A 61 24.97 -23.86 -4.91
CA VAL A 61 24.38 -24.14 -6.21
C VAL A 61 23.91 -22.83 -6.85
N SER A 62 24.23 -22.62 -8.12
CA SER A 62 23.76 -21.45 -8.86
C SER A 62 22.30 -21.64 -9.29
N ILE A 63 21.40 -20.86 -8.75
CA ILE A 63 19.99 -20.86 -9.10
C ILE A 63 19.67 -19.62 -9.91
N GLY A 64 19.15 -19.82 -11.13
CA GLY A 64 18.60 -18.75 -11.97
C GLY A 64 17.10 -18.58 -11.71
N PHE A 65 16.67 -17.32 -11.66
CA PHE A 65 15.26 -16.95 -11.55
C PHE A 65 14.87 -16.12 -12.77
N ASN A 66 13.79 -16.53 -13.43
CA ASN A 66 13.23 -15.83 -14.58
C ASN A 66 11.81 -15.36 -14.24
N ILE A 67 11.63 -14.08 -14.01
CA ILE A 67 10.35 -13.46 -13.74
C ILE A 67 9.73 -13.12 -15.10
N THR A 68 8.86 -14.01 -15.59
CA THR A 68 8.37 -13.99 -16.97
C THR A 68 7.31 -12.92 -17.23
N GLY A 69 6.62 -12.44 -16.17
CA GLY A 69 5.58 -11.41 -16.29
C GLY A 69 4.58 -11.47 -15.14
N VAL A 70 3.38 -10.95 -15.39
CA VAL A 70 2.25 -10.96 -14.44
C VAL A 70 1.09 -11.77 -14.99
N GLU A 71 0.30 -12.40 -14.12
CA GLU A 71 -0.87 -13.21 -14.51
C GLU A 71 -1.93 -12.36 -15.22
N ALA A 72 -2.22 -11.18 -14.63
CA ALA A 72 -3.13 -10.20 -15.21
C ALA A 72 -2.62 -8.80 -14.93
N ALA A 73 -2.48 -7.97 -15.96
CA ALA A 73 -2.10 -6.56 -15.79
C ALA A 73 -3.33 -5.67 -15.59
N ASN A 74 -4.49 -6.07 -16.06
CA ASN A 74 -5.74 -5.38 -15.83
C ASN A 74 -6.34 -5.78 -14.48
N TYR A 75 -7.11 -4.89 -13.88
CA TYR A 75 -7.95 -5.25 -12.75
C TYR A 75 -9.12 -6.13 -13.22
N ASP A 76 -9.63 -7.00 -12.36
CA ASP A 76 -10.70 -7.93 -12.69
C ASP A 76 -11.98 -7.22 -13.16
N ASN A 77 -12.23 -6.02 -12.62
CA ASN A 77 -13.39 -5.17 -12.94
C ASN A 77 -13.06 -3.93 -13.79
N GLU A 78 -11.90 -3.87 -14.44
CA GLU A 78 -11.47 -2.67 -15.19
C GLU A 78 -12.33 -2.40 -16.42
N ALA A 79 -12.87 -3.45 -17.03
CA ALA A 79 -13.74 -3.35 -18.21
C ALA A 79 -15.08 -2.65 -17.92
N ASP A 80 -15.54 -2.68 -16.66
CA ASP A 80 -16.80 -2.08 -16.21
C ASP A 80 -16.62 -0.63 -15.76
N ALA A 81 -15.37 -0.17 -15.58
CA ALA A 81 -15.07 1.22 -15.28
C ALA A 81 -15.34 2.10 -16.52
N PRO A 82 -15.98 3.28 -16.37
CA PRO A 82 -16.17 4.20 -17.48
C PRO A 82 -14.85 4.53 -18.16
N ALA A 83 -14.84 4.53 -19.49
CA ALA A 83 -13.66 4.87 -20.28
C ALA A 83 -13.20 6.30 -19.94
N ILE A 84 -12.15 6.41 -19.15
CA ILE A 84 -11.52 7.69 -18.83
C ILE A 84 -10.56 8.00 -19.98
N ALA A 85 -10.66 9.20 -20.55
CA ALA A 85 -9.73 9.69 -21.57
C ALA A 85 -8.35 10.01 -20.96
N HIS A 86 -7.71 9.04 -20.31
CA HIS A 86 -6.40 9.18 -19.70
C HIS A 86 -5.54 8.01 -20.10
N ALA A 87 -4.39 8.32 -20.64
CA ALA A 87 -3.35 7.42 -21.10
C ALA A 87 -3.87 6.12 -21.75
N PRO A 88 -3.31 5.62 -22.81
CA PRO A 88 -3.83 4.44 -23.47
C PRO A 88 -4.09 3.37 -22.42
N MET A 89 -5.37 2.98 -22.23
CA MET A 89 -5.71 1.79 -21.48
C MET A 89 -4.87 0.68 -22.10
N ARG A 90 -3.95 0.14 -21.33
CA ARG A 90 -3.14 -0.98 -21.79
C ARG A 90 -4.10 -2.05 -22.23
N ALA A 91 -3.87 -2.53 -23.44
CA ALA A 91 -4.64 -3.62 -24.03
C ALA A 91 -4.86 -4.72 -22.98
N THR A 92 -6.04 -5.35 -23.01
CA THR A 92 -6.36 -6.53 -22.19
C THR A 92 -5.12 -7.40 -22.06
N ALA A 93 -4.51 -7.38 -20.86
CA ALA A 93 -3.30 -8.14 -20.64
C ALA A 93 -3.69 -9.61 -20.65
N GLN A 94 -3.34 -10.30 -21.70
CA GLN A 94 -3.33 -11.74 -21.68
C GLN A 94 -2.33 -12.24 -20.64
N GLN A 95 -2.56 -13.43 -20.10
CA GLN A 95 -1.60 -14.14 -19.26
C GLN A 95 -0.19 -13.99 -19.84
N GLY A 96 0.74 -13.44 -19.07
CA GLY A 96 2.12 -13.23 -19.52
C GLY A 96 2.44 -11.82 -20.02
N THR A 97 1.75 -10.76 -19.53
CA THR A 97 2.20 -9.38 -19.78
C THR A 97 3.65 -9.21 -19.30
N PRO A 98 4.56 -8.71 -20.17
CA PRO A 98 5.95 -8.53 -19.80
C PRO A 98 6.12 -7.67 -18.56
N LEU A 99 7.00 -8.09 -17.67
CA LEU A 99 7.23 -7.43 -16.37
C LEU A 99 7.52 -5.93 -16.51
N LYS A 100 8.36 -5.56 -17.49
CA LYS A 100 8.76 -4.16 -17.76
C LYS A 100 7.60 -3.23 -18.18
N ASP A 101 6.47 -3.82 -18.62
CA ASP A 101 5.32 -3.03 -19.04
C ASP A 101 4.42 -2.65 -17.87
N VAL A 102 4.59 -3.30 -16.71
CA VAL A 102 3.76 -3.11 -15.51
C VAL A 102 4.53 -2.70 -14.28
N CYS A 103 5.82 -3.05 -14.17
CA CYS A 103 6.67 -2.73 -13.04
C CYS A 103 7.93 -2.00 -13.49
N SER A 104 8.35 -1.00 -12.73
CA SER A 104 9.64 -0.32 -12.90
C SER A 104 10.76 -0.90 -12.03
N HIS A 105 10.40 -1.62 -10.97
CA HIS A 105 11.32 -2.23 -10.02
C HIS A 105 10.87 -3.62 -9.63
N VAL A 106 11.83 -4.47 -9.36
CA VAL A 106 11.63 -5.83 -8.84
C VAL A 106 12.62 -6.10 -7.72
N VAL A 107 12.14 -6.73 -6.65
CA VAL A 107 12.98 -7.27 -5.58
C VAL A 107 12.65 -8.74 -5.38
N LEU A 108 13.64 -9.61 -5.50
CA LEU A 108 13.58 -11.03 -5.21
C LEU A 108 14.33 -11.27 -3.90
N ALA A 109 13.71 -11.95 -2.94
CA ALA A 109 14.33 -12.38 -1.69
C ALA A 109 14.10 -13.87 -1.49
N VAL A 110 15.12 -14.56 -0.95
CA VAL A 110 15.08 -15.98 -0.63
C VAL A 110 15.23 -16.14 0.87
N TYR A 111 14.41 -17.00 1.44
CA TYR A 111 14.36 -17.27 2.88
C TYR A 111 14.52 -18.75 3.16
N ASP A 112 15.25 -19.07 4.24
CA ASP A 112 15.35 -20.43 4.80
C ASP A 112 14.04 -20.85 5.51
N ASP A 113 13.99 -22.11 5.99
CA ASP A 113 12.86 -22.65 6.76
C ASP A 113 12.55 -21.87 8.04
N SER A 114 13.56 -21.19 8.60
CA SER A 114 13.41 -20.31 9.77
C SER A 114 12.96 -18.90 9.40
N LYS A 115 12.63 -18.66 8.12
CA LYS A 115 12.27 -17.36 7.54
C LYS A 115 13.37 -16.30 7.67
N ASN A 116 14.63 -16.70 7.73
CA ASN A 116 15.75 -15.79 7.64
C ASN A 116 16.08 -15.55 6.17
N LYS A 117 16.31 -14.30 5.81
CA LYS A 117 16.71 -13.96 4.44
C LYS A 117 18.14 -14.42 4.19
N VAL A 118 18.32 -15.28 3.19
CA VAL A 118 19.63 -15.85 2.78
C VAL A 118 20.13 -15.25 1.46
N GLY A 119 19.27 -14.60 0.68
CA GLY A 119 19.65 -13.94 -0.56
C GLY A 119 18.65 -12.85 -0.97
N GLU A 120 19.13 -11.85 -1.71
CA GLU A 120 18.30 -10.79 -2.26
C GLU A 120 18.90 -10.23 -3.54
N VAL A 121 18.06 -9.99 -4.54
CA VAL A 121 18.40 -9.26 -5.77
C VAL A 121 17.39 -8.16 -5.98
N SER A 122 17.85 -6.96 -6.29
CA SER A 122 16.98 -5.82 -6.62
C SER A 122 17.34 -5.30 -8.00
N GLN A 123 16.35 -5.07 -8.84
CA GLN A 123 16.53 -4.63 -10.22
C GLN A 123 15.53 -3.51 -10.56
N SER A 124 15.88 -2.73 -11.55
CA SER A 124 15.05 -1.71 -12.16
C SER A 124 14.99 -1.90 -13.69
N THR A 125 14.06 -1.25 -14.35
CA THR A 125 13.93 -1.31 -15.82
C THR A 125 15.15 -0.75 -16.57
N SER A 126 16.08 -0.12 -15.87
CA SER A 126 17.37 0.32 -16.44
C SER A 126 18.41 -0.82 -16.51
N ASP A 127 18.17 -1.94 -15.84
CA ASP A 127 19.09 -3.09 -15.84
C ASP A 127 18.81 -3.96 -17.07
N ASP A 128 19.88 -4.31 -17.82
CA ASP A 128 19.77 -5.11 -19.06
C ASP A 128 19.11 -6.48 -18.83
N ASN A 129 19.27 -7.04 -17.62
CA ASN A 129 18.74 -8.32 -17.21
C ASN A 129 17.47 -8.19 -16.34
N PHE A 130 16.71 -7.12 -16.47
CA PHE A 130 15.48 -6.89 -15.69
C PHE A 130 14.53 -8.08 -15.78
N GLY A 131 14.19 -8.65 -14.61
CA GLY A 131 13.41 -9.86 -14.47
C GLY A 131 14.22 -11.17 -14.47
N GLN A 132 15.55 -11.11 -14.68
CA GLN A 132 16.43 -12.27 -14.60
C GLN A 132 17.41 -12.10 -13.44
N ALA A 133 17.36 -12.99 -12.46
CA ALA A 133 18.21 -12.94 -11.29
C ALA A 133 18.96 -14.26 -11.12
N SER A 134 20.09 -14.25 -10.43
CA SER A 134 20.84 -15.44 -10.07
C SER A 134 21.39 -15.31 -8.65
N LEU A 135 21.32 -16.39 -7.88
CA LEU A 135 21.84 -16.48 -6.53
C LEU A 135 22.62 -17.80 -6.36
N GLN A 136 23.58 -17.78 -5.46
CA GLN A 136 24.26 -18.97 -4.97
C GLN A 136 23.55 -19.38 -3.66
N LEU A 137 23.00 -20.60 -3.61
CA LEU A 137 22.30 -21.15 -2.46
C LEU A 137 22.89 -22.53 -2.13
N ASP A 138 22.94 -22.88 -0.86
CA ASP A 138 23.26 -24.24 -0.45
C ASP A 138 22.07 -25.17 -0.79
N GLU A 139 22.31 -26.49 -0.80
CA GLU A 139 21.22 -27.45 -0.97
C GLU A 139 20.23 -27.33 0.19
N GLY A 140 18.92 -27.38 -0.11
CA GLY A 140 17.87 -27.27 0.90
C GLY A 140 16.57 -26.67 0.38
N ALA A 141 15.61 -26.56 1.28
CA ALA A 141 14.30 -25.97 1.03
C ALA A 141 14.31 -24.46 1.33
N TYR A 142 13.67 -23.69 0.44
CA TYR A 142 13.62 -22.22 0.54
C TYR A 142 12.26 -21.69 0.14
N THR A 143 11.91 -20.53 0.70
CA THR A 143 10.80 -19.71 0.22
C THR A 143 11.34 -18.55 -0.60
N VAL A 144 10.94 -18.45 -1.85
CA VAL A 144 11.25 -17.33 -2.75
C VAL A 144 10.09 -16.36 -2.75
N VAL A 145 10.37 -15.10 -2.49
CA VAL A 145 9.38 -14.01 -2.61
C VAL A 145 9.87 -12.98 -3.60
N VAL A 146 9.02 -12.62 -4.54
CA VAL A 146 9.28 -11.54 -5.50
C VAL A 146 8.24 -10.46 -5.31
N ILE A 147 8.68 -9.20 -5.29
CA ILE A 147 7.84 -8.01 -5.30
C ILE A 147 8.18 -7.18 -6.53
N GLY A 148 7.19 -6.96 -7.41
CA GLY A 148 7.24 -6.00 -8.50
C GLY A 148 6.45 -4.74 -8.16
N HIS A 149 7.00 -3.53 -8.38
CA HIS A 149 6.33 -2.29 -8.01
C HIS A 149 6.78 -1.10 -8.86
N ASN A 150 6.05 0.02 -8.74
CA ASN A 150 6.37 1.29 -9.40
C ASN A 150 6.78 2.41 -8.42
N GLY A 151 7.00 2.08 -7.15
CA GLY A 151 7.46 3.03 -6.14
C GLY A 151 8.94 3.34 -6.28
N THR A 152 9.37 4.51 -5.80
CA THR A 152 10.78 4.94 -5.82
C THR A 152 11.61 4.35 -4.69
N THR A 153 10.97 3.82 -3.64
CA THR A 153 11.63 3.26 -2.48
C THR A 153 11.53 1.75 -2.50
N LYS A 154 12.68 1.08 -2.37
CA LYS A 154 12.75 -0.38 -2.27
C LYS A 154 11.97 -0.88 -1.04
N PRO A 155 11.12 -1.92 -1.17
CA PRO A 155 10.46 -2.54 -0.03
C PRO A 155 11.48 -3.22 0.91
N VAL A 156 11.22 -3.17 2.21
CA VAL A 156 12.01 -3.86 3.22
C VAL A 156 11.47 -5.29 3.38
N MET A 157 12.26 -6.26 2.94
CA MET A 157 11.92 -7.67 2.88
C MET A 157 12.77 -8.48 3.87
N THR A 158 12.80 -8.08 5.15
CA THR A 158 13.58 -8.80 6.18
C THR A 158 12.96 -10.18 6.50
N LYS A 159 11.64 -10.26 6.49
CA LYS A 159 10.86 -11.48 6.71
C LYS A 159 9.76 -11.60 5.66
N PRO A 160 9.40 -12.81 5.19
CA PRO A 160 8.38 -12.98 4.13
C PRO A 160 6.96 -12.68 4.62
N ASP A 161 6.70 -12.75 5.91
CA ASP A 161 5.39 -12.49 6.53
C ASP A 161 5.20 -11.02 6.95
N LYS A 162 6.23 -10.16 6.78
CA LYS A 162 6.14 -8.74 7.11
C LYS A 162 7.01 -7.89 6.20
N ILE A 163 6.49 -7.56 5.03
CA ILE A 163 7.16 -6.71 4.03
C ILE A 163 6.60 -5.29 4.15
N THR A 164 7.48 -4.29 4.34
CA THR A 164 7.08 -2.90 4.50
C THR A 164 7.52 -2.06 3.31
N PHE A 165 6.71 -1.04 2.98
CA PHE A 165 6.94 -0.15 1.86
C PHE A 165 7.17 1.26 2.38
N GLY A 166 8.21 1.92 1.90
CA GLY A 166 8.47 3.32 2.15
C GLY A 166 7.61 4.21 1.26
N GLY A 167 6.97 5.21 1.86
CA GLY A 167 6.11 6.14 1.12
C GLY A 167 4.75 5.56 0.71
N LYS A 168 4.16 6.13 -0.33
CA LYS A 168 2.86 5.68 -0.85
C LYS A 168 3.00 4.34 -1.59
N LEU A 169 1.99 3.50 -1.45
CA LEU A 169 1.88 2.30 -2.27
C LEU A 169 1.61 2.66 -3.73
N THR A 170 2.09 1.82 -4.61
CA THR A 170 1.82 1.86 -6.05
C THR A 170 1.19 0.55 -6.48
N ASP A 171 0.84 0.42 -7.74
CA ASP A 171 0.48 -0.89 -8.28
C ASP A 171 1.62 -1.86 -7.99
N THR A 172 1.29 -2.93 -7.26
CA THR A 172 2.26 -3.86 -6.67
C THR A 172 1.85 -5.29 -6.95
N PHE A 173 2.81 -6.07 -7.40
CA PHE A 173 2.66 -7.48 -7.76
C PHE A 173 3.60 -8.33 -6.91
N TYR A 174 3.24 -9.61 -6.72
CA TYR A 174 4.06 -10.54 -5.95
C TYR A 174 3.98 -11.96 -6.46
N CYS A 175 5.01 -12.74 -6.13
CA CYS A 175 5.01 -14.19 -6.15
C CYS A 175 5.61 -14.68 -4.83
N CYS A 176 5.07 -15.77 -4.31
CA CYS A 176 5.63 -16.50 -3.17
C CYS A 176 5.60 -17.99 -3.52
N GLN A 177 6.77 -18.61 -3.57
CA GLN A 177 6.92 -20.01 -4.00
C GLN A 177 7.96 -20.73 -3.14
N GLU A 178 7.63 -21.93 -2.71
CA GLU A 178 8.59 -22.86 -2.11
C GLU A 178 9.39 -23.56 -3.21
N ILE A 179 10.69 -23.73 -2.98
CA ILE A 179 11.61 -24.38 -3.88
C ILE A 179 12.52 -25.33 -3.11
N GLU A 180 12.97 -26.39 -3.77
CA GLU A 180 14.00 -27.31 -3.29
C GLU A 180 15.24 -27.13 -4.16
N VAL A 181 16.38 -26.87 -3.52
CA VAL A 181 17.67 -26.69 -4.19
C VAL A 181 18.50 -27.96 -3.98
N SER A 182 18.75 -28.70 -5.06
CA SER A 182 19.62 -29.87 -5.08
C SER A 182 20.69 -29.77 -6.16
N ASP A 183 20.38 -29.11 -7.29
CA ASP A 183 21.22 -28.94 -8.45
C ASP A 183 21.02 -27.56 -9.07
N LYS A 184 21.95 -27.15 -9.94
CA LYS A 184 21.79 -25.92 -10.74
C LYS A 184 20.51 -26.00 -11.57
N CYS A 185 19.61 -25.04 -11.34
CA CYS A 185 18.34 -24.96 -12.07
C CYS A 185 17.94 -23.51 -12.39
N ASN A 186 16.96 -23.38 -13.28
CA ASN A 186 16.30 -22.12 -13.57
C ASN A 186 14.82 -22.25 -13.18
N ILE A 187 14.33 -21.29 -12.42
CA ILE A 187 12.96 -21.23 -11.91
C ILE A 187 12.24 -20.09 -12.61
N SER A 188 11.10 -20.41 -13.22
CA SER A 188 10.22 -19.42 -13.81
C SER A 188 9.18 -18.97 -12.80
N LEU A 189 9.04 -17.65 -12.63
CA LEU A 189 8.13 -17.03 -11.68
C LEU A 189 7.16 -16.11 -12.40
N VAL A 190 5.88 -16.19 -12.04
CA VAL A 190 4.82 -15.32 -12.54
C VAL A 190 4.24 -14.55 -11.34
N LEU A 191 4.11 -13.24 -11.49
CA LEU A 191 3.59 -12.38 -10.43
C LEU A 191 2.07 -12.22 -10.57
N LYS A 192 1.40 -12.02 -9.44
CA LYS A 192 0.00 -11.61 -9.37
C LYS A 192 -0.14 -10.31 -8.59
N ARG A 193 -1.18 -9.52 -8.89
CA ARG A 193 -1.39 -8.24 -8.19
C ARG A 193 -1.72 -8.46 -6.71
N ALA A 194 -1.07 -7.70 -5.84
CA ALA A 194 -1.22 -7.78 -4.40
C ALA A 194 -2.17 -6.72 -3.82
N VAL A 195 -2.44 -5.66 -4.58
CA VAL A 195 -3.18 -4.48 -4.10
C VAL A 195 -4.61 -4.44 -4.62
N ALA A 196 -5.47 -3.72 -3.87
CA ALA A 196 -6.70 -3.13 -4.33
C ALA A 196 -6.45 -1.66 -4.67
N MET A 197 -7.28 -1.08 -5.53
CA MET A 197 -7.24 0.33 -5.88
C MET A 197 -8.56 1.02 -5.53
N PHE A 198 -8.48 2.16 -4.86
CA PHE A 198 -9.55 3.14 -4.81
C PHE A 198 -9.25 4.20 -5.87
N ARG A 199 -10.21 4.44 -6.75
CA ARG A 199 -10.14 5.50 -7.77
C ARG A 199 -11.24 6.52 -7.55
N LEU A 200 -10.84 7.77 -7.35
CA LEU A 200 -11.76 8.91 -7.33
C LEU A 200 -11.63 9.68 -8.64
N GLN A 201 -12.73 9.78 -9.39
CA GLN A 201 -12.84 10.67 -10.54
C GLN A 201 -13.73 11.86 -10.18
N THR A 202 -13.20 13.07 -10.30
CA THR A 202 -13.99 14.30 -10.18
C THR A 202 -14.47 14.73 -11.56
N ASN A 203 -15.79 14.98 -11.71
CA ASN A 203 -16.40 15.38 -12.98
C ASN A 203 -16.59 16.89 -13.10
N ASP A 204 -16.09 17.65 -12.13
CA ASP A 204 -16.09 19.11 -12.10
C ASP A 204 -14.65 19.65 -12.05
N ALA A 205 -14.48 20.86 -12.60
CA ALA A 205 -13.19 21.52 -12.57
C ALA A 205 -12.77 21.83 -11.13
N THR A 206 -11.51 21.51 -10.81
CA THR A 206 -10.94 21.85 -9.51
C THR A 206 -10.85 23.36 -9.36
N PRO A 207 -11.37 23.99 -8.27
CA PRO A 207 -11.20 25.41 -8.01
C PRO A 207 -9.72 25.81 -7.95
N THR A 208 -9.40 27.01 -8.45
CA THR A 208 -8.00 27.45 -8.62
C THR A 208 -7.24 27.64 -7.32
N GLU A 209 -7.93 27.85 -6.21
CA GLU A 209 -7.38 27.92 -4.86
C GLU A 209 -6.88 26.58 -4.36
N ILE A 210 -7.42 25.46 -4.84
CA ILE A 210 -7.01 24.10 -4.42
C ILE A 210 -5.68 23.75 -5.08
N LYS A 211 -4.73 23.29 -4.27
CA LYS A 211 -3.38 22.90 -4.71
C LYS A 211 -3.09 21.42 -4.50
N THR A 212 -3.76 20.81 -3.52
CA THR A 212 -3.48 19.42 -3.11
C THR A 212 -4.78 18.70 -2.81
N MET A 213 -4.86 17.44 -3.24
CA MET A 213 -5.85 16.48 -2.79
C MET A 213 -5.18 15.57 -1.76
N GLU A 214 -5.69 15.52 -0.54
CA GLU A 214 -5.22 14.67 0.53
C GLU A 214 -6.20 13.53 0.76
N PHE A 215 -5.66 12.31 0.86
CA PHE A 215 -6.41 11.08 1.09
C PHE A 215 -5.96 10.50 2.43
N TYR A 216 -6.83 10.56 3.43
CA TYR A 216 -6.64 9.86 4.70
C TYR A 216 -7.52 8.63 4.72
N TYR A 217 -6.95 7.46 4.97
CA TYR A 217 -7.71 6.22 4.98
C TYR A 217 -7.24 5.18 5.99
N THR A 218 -8.18 4.33 6.39
CA THR A 218 -8.00 3.21 7.33
C THR A 218 -8.72 1.97 6.80
N GLY A 219 -8.43 0.80 7.38
CA GLY A 219 -9.06 -0.48 7.01
C GLY A 219 -8.20 -1.35 6.09
N GLY A 220 -7.30 -0.75 5.31
CA GLY A 220 -6.29 -1.45 4.52
C GLY A 220 -4.96 -1.60 5.24
N SER A 221 -3.94 -2.01 4.51
CA SER A 221 -2.58 -2.19 5.01
C SER A 221 -1.54 -1.61 4.05
N SER A 222 -0.47 -1.04 4.62
CA SER A 222 0.79 -0.70 3.92
C SER A 222 1.88 -1.75 4.13
N THR A 223 1.59 -2.78 4.91
CA THR A 223 2.50 -3.89 5.22
C THR A 223 1.92 -5.18 4.68
N PHE A 224 2.73 -5.93 3.96
CA PHE A 224 2.31 -7.12 3.22
C PHE A 224 2.89 -8.40 3.82
N ASN A 225 2.09 -9.44 3.88
CA ASN A 225 2.51 -10.80 4.20
C ASN A 225 2.47 -11.64 2.91
N ALA A 226 3.63 -11.95 2.36
CA ALA A 226 3.73 -12.70 1.11
C ALA A 226 3.26 -14.16 1.24
N LEU A 227 3.35 -14.75 2.45
CA LEU A 227 2.90 -16.12 2.68
C LEU A 227 1.39 -16.28 2.59
N THR A 228 0.64 -15.22 2.93
CA THR A 228 -0.83 -15.20 2.85
C THR A 228 -1.37 -14.46 1.63
N GLY A 229 -0.53 -13.63 1.01
CA GLY A 229 -0.94 -12.73 -0.07
C GLY A 229 -1.81 -11.56 0.37
N MET A 230 -1.79 -11.21 1.67
CA MET A 230 -2.67 -10.20 2.27
C MET A 230 -1.88 -9.15 3.05
N GLY A 231 -2.51 -8.01 3.27
CA GLY A 231 -2.05 -7.02 4.23
C GLY A 231 -2.12 -7.55 5.66
N CYS A 232 -1.12 -7.24 6.49
CA CYS A 232 -0.99 -7.82 7.83
C CYS A 232 -1.01 -6.79 8.98
N VAL A 233 -1.17 -5.50 8.66
CA VAL A 233 -1.25 -4.43 9.67
C VAL A 233 -2.43 -3.52 9.34
N ASN A 234 -3.25 -3.16 10.32
CA ASN A 234 -4.27 -2.12 10.13
C ASN A 234 -3.59 -0.75 10.09
N SER A 235 -3.35 -0.25 8.88
CA SER A 235 -2.62 0.99 8.67
C SER A 235 -3.56 2.19 8.64
N LYS A 236 -3.10 3.29 9.25
CA LYS A 236 -3.63 4.63 9.00
C LYS A 236 -2.70 5.30 8.00
N GLN A 237 -3.23 5.74 6.88
CA GLN A 237 -2.42 6.28 5.80
C GLN A 237 -2.90 7.67 5.43
N THR A 238 -1.95 8.54 5.10
CA THR A 238 -2.22 9.85 4.51
C THR A 238 -1.37 10.01 3.27
N GLU A 239 -2.00 10.32 2.16
CA GLU A 239 -1.32 10.55 0.90
C GLU A 239 -1.76 11.87 0.29
N LYS A 240 -0.81 12.64 -0.22
CA LYS A 240 -1.07 13.91 -0.92
C LYS A 240 -0.82 13.76 -2.41
N ARG A 241 -1.68 14.36 -3.22
CA ARG A 241 -1.57 14.47 -4.67
C ARG A 241 -1.63 15.94 -5.05
N THR A 242 -0.59 16.43 -5.73
CA THR A 242 -0.63 17.78 -6.32
C THR A 242 -1.67 17.82 -7.41
N VAL A 243 -2.49 18.87 -7.42
CA VAL A 243 -3.49 19.09 -8.45
C VAL A 243 -2.81 19.39 -9.78
N SER A 244 -3.14 18.60 -10.80
CA SER A 244 -2.60 18.79 -12.14
C SER A 244 -3.24 19.98 -12.85
N THR A 245 -2.53 20.54 -13.84
CA THR A 245 -3.09 21.62 -14.69
C THR A 245 -4.37 21.19 -15.39
N GLN A 246 -4.51 19.92 -15.73
CA GLN A 246 -5.71 19.39 -16.38
C GLN A 246 -6.90 19.36 -15.43
N ALA A 247 -6.70 19.12 -14.14
CA ALA A 247 -7.76 19.11 -13.13
C ALA A 247 -8.48 20.45 -13.01
N TYR A 248 -7.80 21.57 -13.27
CA TYR A 248 -8.42 22.91 -13.30
C TYR A 248 -9.30 23.15 -14.53
N LYS A 249 -9.25 22.28 -15.53
CA LYS A 249 -10.01 22.41 -16.78
C LYS A 249 -11.21 21.46 -16.84
N GLY A 250 -11.33 20.53 -15.94
CA GLY A 250 -12.41 19.54 -15.95
C GLY A 250 -12.08 18.28 -15.14
N VAL A 251 -12.35 17.14 -15.74
CA VAL A 251 -12.23 15.82 -15.09
C VAL A 251 -10.81 15.56 -14.59
N ALA A 252 -10.70 15.05 -13.36
CA ALA A 252 -9.46 14.55 -12.78
C ALA A 252 -9.66 13.19 -12.14
N SER A 253 -8.62 12.36 -12.13
CA SER A 253 -8.63 11.04 -11.50
C SER A 253 -7.48 10.90 -10.51
N TYR A 254 -7.76 10.25 -9.38
CA TYR A 254 -6.83 10.06 -8.28
C TYR A 254 -6.91 8.61 -7.80
N ASP A 255 -5.78 7.91 -7.86
CA ASP A 255 -5.66 6.51 -7.45
C ASP A 255 -4.92 6.36 -6.11
N VAL A 256 -5.47 5.53 -5.23
CA VAL A 256 -4.89 5.13 -3.95
C VAL A 256 -4.84 3.61 -3.89
N PHE A 257 -3.70 3.07 -3.49
CA PHE A 257 -3.48 1.63 -3.41
C PHE A 257 -3.37 1.16 -1.96
N THR A 258 -3.85 -0.04 -1.69
CA THR A 258 -3.74 -0.68 -0.38
C THR A 258 -3.67 -2.19 -0.52
N PHE A 259 -3.03 -2.87 0.43
CA PHE A 259 -3.16 -4.32 0.54
C PHE A 259 -4.45 -4.64 1.28
N PRO A 260 -5.39 -5.41 0.68
CA PRO A 260 -6.56 -5.93 1.39
C PRO A 260 -6.12 -6.82 2.56
N ARG A 261 -6.90 -6.79 3.64
CA ARG A 261 -6.67 -7.61 4.83
C ARG A 261 -7.71 -8.72 4.92
N SER A 262 -7.34 -9.85 5.53
CA SER A 262 -8.26 -10.97 5.73
C SER A 262 -9.40 -10.64 6.69
N ASP A 263 -9.17 -9.73 7.65
CA ASP A 263 -10.10 -9.31 8.69
C ASP A 263 -10.84 -8.00 8.37
N SER A 264 -10.56 -7.37 7.23
CA SER A 264 -11.26 -6.16 6.78
C SER A 264 -11.30 -6.13 5.25
N LYS A 265 -12.50 -6.03 4.71
CA LYS A 265 -12.75 -5.92 3.26
C LYS A 265 -13.20 -4.51 2.87
N GLU A 266 -13.07 -3.53 3.75
CA GLU A 266 -13.55 -2.18 3.54
C GLU A 266 -12.52 -1.13 4.00
N LEU A 267 -12.47 -0.01 3.27
CA LEU A 267 -11.79 1.20 3.70
C LEU A 267 -12.79 2.23 4.20
N ALA A 268 -12.34 3.07 5.11
CA ALA A 268 -12.91 4.37 5.36
C ALA A 268 -11.92 5.41 4.85
N ILE A 269 -12.34 6.25 3.91
CA ILE A 269 -11.49 7.25 3.26
C ILE A 269 -12.08 8.63 3.45
N THR A 270 -11.26 9.58 3.91
CA THR A 270 -11.57 11.01 3.90
C THR A 270 -10.69 11.66 2.85
N VAL A 271 -11.31 12.37 1.92
CA VAL A 271 -10.61 13.15 0.89
C VAL A 271 -10.78 14.61 1.19
N SER A 272 -9.66 15.32 1.35
CA SER A 272 -9.62 16.76 1.61
C SER A 272 -8.95 17.50 0.45
N ALA A 273 -9.63 18.48 -0.09
CA ALA A 273 -9.05 19.40 -1.07
C ALA A 273 -8.46 20.61 -0.32
N LEU A 274 -7.14 20.78 -0.43
CA LEU A 274 -6.37 21.72 0.37
C LEU A 274 -5.92 22.92 -0.48
N ASP A 275 -5.92 24.11 0.15
CA ASP A 275 -5.34 25.32 -0.41
C ASP A 275 -3.79 25.31 -0.34
N LYS A 276 -3.16 26.42 -0.72
CA LYS A 276 -1.70 26.59 -0.66
C LYS A 276 -1.11 26.60 0.76
N ASN A 277 -1.95 26.76 1.78
CA ASN A 277 -1.56 26.82 3.20
C ASN A 277 -1.93 25.53 3.92
N ASP A 278 -2.29 24.46 3.18
CA ASP A 278 -2.78 23.19 3.70
C ASP A 278 -4.12 23.30 4.48
N ASN A 279 -4.91 24.35 4.29
CA ASN A 279 -6.27 24.42 4.84
C ASN A 279 -7.23 23.60 3.98
N ALA A 280 -8.04 22.76 4.61
CA ALA A 280 -9.08 21.99 3.93
C ALA A 280 -10.26 22.90 3.55
N ILE A 281 -10.50 23.05 2.25
CA ILE A 281 -11.61 23.85 1.70
C ILE A 281 -12.82 22.96 1.42
N PHE A 282 -12.58 21.77 0.88
CA PHE A 282 -13.62 20.74 0.67
C PHE A 282 -13.19 19.44 1.33
N VAL A 283 -14.15 18.75 1.95
CA VAL A 283 -13.94 17.45 2.57
C VAL A 283 -15.07 16.51 2.17
N ARG A 284 -14.72 15.29 1.76
CA ARG A 284 -15.68 14.21 1.46
C ARG A 284 -15.25 12.94 2.18
N GLU A 285 -16.22 12.23 2.76
CA GLU A 285 -16.00 10.96 3.42
C GLU A 285 -16.63 9.82 2.61
N PHE A 286 -15.85 8.79 2.37
CA PHE A 286 -16.28 7.53 1.76
C PHE A 286 -16.18 6.44 2.81
N LYS A 287 -17.33 5.99 3.30
CA LYS A 287 -17.41 4.93 4.32
C LYS A 287 -17.72 3.61 3.63
N LYS A 288 -17.16 2.51 4.16
CA LYS A 288 -17.38 1.16 3.65
C LYS A 288 -17.01 0.99 2.17
N VAL A 289 -15.88 1.57 1.76
CA VAL A 289 -15.33 1.36 0.42
C VAL A 289 -14.85 -0.09 0.32
N PRO A 290 -15.49 -0.95 -0.46
CA PRO A 290 -15.08 -2.34 -0.54
C PRO A 290 -13.71 -2.45 -1.21
N ILE A 291 -12.89 -3.38 -0.72
CA ILE A 291 -11.57 -3.68 -1.28
C ILE A 291 -11.38 -5.17 -1.45
N ALA A 292 -10.88 -5.58 -2.60
CA ALA A 292 -10.41 -6.92 -2.89
C ALA A 292 -9.10 -6.84 -3.71
N CYS A 293 -8.25 -7.85 -3.60
CA CYS A 293 -7.07 -7.94 -4.47
C CYS A 293 -7.50 -7.87 -5.94
N ASN A 294 -6.69 -7.15 -6.73
CA ASN A 294 -6.89 -7.01 -8.17
C ASN A 294 -8.20 -6.32 -8.58
N ASN A 295 -8.87 -5.59 -7.67
CA ASN A 295 -10.12 -4.88 -7.95
C ASN A 295 -9.98 -3.37 -7.76
N ILE A 296 -10.78 -2.62 -8.53
CA ILE A 296 -10.94 -1.17 -8.43
C ILE A 296 -12.25 -0.88 -7.73
N SER A 297 -12.20 -0.07 -6.67
CA SER A 297 -13.36 0.63 -6.14
C SER A 297 -13.41 2.01 -6.76
N TYR A 298 -14.30 2.17 -7.73
CA TYR A 298 -14.40 3.34 -8.57
C TYR A 298 -15.51 4.27 -8.10
N TYR A 299 -15.16 5.53 -7.83
CA TYR A 299 -16.06 6.58 -7.39
C TYR A 299 -16.00 7.75 -8.36
N GLU A 300 -17.13 8.13 -8.92
CA GLU A 300 -17.24 9.19 -9.90
C GLU A 300 -18.32 10.20 -9.50
N GLY A 301 -18.02 11.48 -9.60
CA GLY A 301 -19.00 12.52 -9.32
C GLY A 301 -18.42 13.92 -9.25
N LYS A 302 -19.29 14.90 -8.90
CA LYS A 302 -18.85 16.26 -8.63
C LYS A 302 -18.29 16.36 -7.22
N PHE A 303 -17.04 16.74 -7.11
CA PHE A 303 -16.36 16.86 -5.82
C PHE A 303 -16.49 18.26 -5.22
N PHE A 304 -16.43 19.30 -6.05
CA PHE A 304 -16.36 20.71 -5.64
C PHE A 304 -17.69 21.44 -5.72
N GLY A 305 -18.60 21.02 -6.62
CA GLY A 305 -19.87 21.67 -6.83
C GLY A 305 -20.95 21.23 -5.84
N GLU A 306 -21.93 22.10 -5.57
CA GLU A 306 -23.21 21.70 -4.99
C GLU A 306 -24.02 21.00 -6.08
N SER A 307 -24.78 19.97 -5.71
CA SER A 307 -25.83 19.43 -6.57
C SER A 307 -26.86 20.53 -6.82
N ALA A 308 -27.45 20.58 -8.03
CA ALA A 308 -28.41 21.59 -8.44
C ALA A 308 -29.61 21.73 -7.47
N ASP A 309 -29.83 20.76 -6.59
CA ASP A 309 -30.93 20.71 -5.62
C ASP A 309 -30.48 21.08 -4.19
N GLY A 310 -29.29 21.66 -3.98
CA GLY A 310 -28.73 21.91 -2.65
C GLY A 310 -28.37 20.62 -1.89
N ALA A 311 -28.51 19.47 -2.53
CA ALA A 311 -28.04 18.20 -2.01
C ALA A 311 -26.50 18.13 -2.13
N ARG A 312 -25.86 17.52 -1.14
CA ARG A 312 -24.42 17.26 -1.14
C ARG A 312 -24.04 16.46 -2.39
N ALA A 313 -22.84 16.69 -2.90
CA ALA A 313 -22.35 16.03 -4.09
C ALA A 313 -22.62 14.52 -4.07
N SER A 314 -23.30 14.01 -5.10
CA SER A 314 -23.56 12.58 -5.26
C SER A 314 -22.42 11.94 -6.05
N PHE A 315 -21.90 10.81 -5.58
CA PHE A 315 -20.94 9.99 -6.29
C PHE A 315 -21.60 8.68 -6.69
N ASN A 316 -21.42 8.28 -7.93
CA ASN A 316 -21.77 6.94 -8.37
C ASN A 316 -20.63 5.99 -8.00
N ILE A 317 -20.96 4.89 -7.36
CA ILE A 317 -20.00 3.85 -6.99
C ILE A 317 -20.22 2.68 -7.92
N LEU A 318 -19.18 2.31 -8.65
CA LEU A 318 -19.14 1.04 -9.37
C LEU A 318 -18.28 0.08 -8.55
N VAL A 319 -18.93 -0.88 -7.92
CA VAL A 319 -18.25 -1.97 -7.22
C VAL A 319 -18.62 -3.25 -7.91
N ASP A 320 -17.63 -3.94 -8.44
CA ASP A 320 -17.81 -5.30 -8.87
C ASP A 320 -17.55 -6.26 -7.69
N ALA A 321 -18.62 -6.79 -7.14
CA ALA A 321 -18.58 -7.98 -6.33
C ALA A 321 -19.34 -9.05 -7.13
N GLU A 322 -18.63 -9.92 -7.80
CA GLU A 322 -19.18 -11.02 -8.61
C GLU A 322 -20.05 -10.55 -9.80
N TRP A 323 -19.44 -9.91 -10.81
CA TRP A 323 -20.03 -9.68 -12.14
C TRP A 323 -21.39 -8.97 -12.18
N THR A 324 -21.78 -8.30 -11.09
CA THR A 324 -22.95 -7.44 -11.07
C THR A 324 -22.52 -6.03 -10.77
N VAL A 325 -22.66 -5.13 -11.75
CA VAL A 325 -22.41 -3.69 -11.56
C VAL A 325 -23.49 -3.17 -10.60
N ASN A 326 -23.12 -2.99 -9.35
CA ASN A 326 -23.99 -2.33 -8.37
C ASN A 326 -23.70 -0.84 -8.38
N HIS A 327 -24.63 -0.04 -8.88
CA HIS A 327 -24.58 1.41 -8.80
C HIS A 327 -24.99 1.85 -7.40
N TYR A 328 -24.09 2.55 -6.70
CA TYR A 328 -24.40 3.18 -5.43
C TYR A 328 -24.44 4.69 -5.61
N THR A 329 -25.50 5.32 -5.15
CA THR A 329 -25.62 6.78 -5.07
C THR A 329 -25.36 7.19 -3.64
N TYR A 330 -24.33 8.00 -3.43
CA TYR A 330 -23.99 8.53 -2.12
C TYR A 330 -24.75 9.84 -1.88
N ASN A 331 -25.66 9.84 -0.92
CA ASN A 331 -26.30 11.05 -0.41
C ASN A 331 -25.97 11.19 1.08
N ASP A 332 -25.57 12.39 1.51
CA ASP A 332 -25.42 12.84 2.90
C ASP A 332 -24.43 12.09 3.82
N GLY A 333 -23.41 11.47 3.30
CA GLY A 333 -22.37 10.82 4.10
C GLY A 333 -22.70 9.39 4.54
N SER A 334 -23.77 8.76 4.04
CA SER A 334 -24.06 7.34 4.20
C SER A 334 -24.16 6.66 2.84
N ALA A 335 -23.49 5.53 2.67
CA ALA A 335 -23.68 4.68 1.51
C ALA A 335 -24.98 3.90 1.67
N ASN A 336 -26.00 4.20 0.87
CA ASN A 336 -27.18 3.36 0.76
C ASN A 336 -26.86 2.23 -0.22
N ILE A 337 -26.80 1.00 0.29
CA ILE A 337 -26.72 -0.21 -0.53
C ILE A 337 -28.14 -0.42 -1.08
N GLY A 338 -28.31 -0.16 -2.38
CA GLY A 338 -29.58 -0.48 -3.07
C GLY A 338 -29.82 -2.00 -3.04
N GLN A 339 -31.04 -2.39 -2.74
CA GLN A 339 -31.52 -3.78 -2.84
C GLN A 339 -31.73 -4.17 -4.29
#